data_6bb04edeb0ab06e156bb1d21ff96c8ca
#
_entry.id   6bb04edeb0ab06e156bb1d21ff96c8ca
#
_cell.length_a   1.000
_cell.length_b   1.000
_cell.length_c   1.000
_cell.angle_alpha   90.00
_cell.angle_beta   90.00
_cell.angle_gamma   90.00
#
_symmetry.space_group_name_H-M   'P 1'
#
loop_
_entity.id
_entity.type
_entity.pdbx_description
1 polymer ?
#
loop_
_entity_poly.entity_id
_entity_poly.type
_entity_poly.pdbx_seq_one_letter_code
_entity_poly.pdbx_strand_id
1 'polypeptide(L)'
;GLMDRSLDAPSVARACAVLDGFLSRGVAYRALRTRRAGRSSFLQVVVMVPGDWSVMEGHALLDEIESALEKAIPGLEVSTHLEPLP
;
A
#
# COMPACT_ATOMS: atom_id res chain seq x y z
N GLY A 1 -9.27 -10.47 14.98
CA GLY A 1 -9.70 -11.52 15.89
C GLY A 1 -8.72 -12.68 15.94
N LEU A 2 -9.10 -13.72 16.62
CA LEU A 2 -8.21 -14.88 16.81
C LEU A 2 -7.83 -15.55 15.48
N MET A 3 -8.66 -15.39 14.46
CA MET A 3 -8.42 -16.00 13.15
C MET A 3 -7.65 -15.10 12.19
N ASP A 4 -7.41 -13.86 12.58
CA ASP A 4 -6.67 -12.94 11.75
C ASP A 4 -5.18 -13.21 11.85
N ARG A 5 -4.50 -13.07 10.72
CA ARG A 5 -3.05 -13.22 10.65
C ARG A 5 -2.53 -12.37 9.49
N SER A 6 -1.24 -12.11 9.50
CA SER A 6 -0.60 -11.42 8.38
C SER A 6 -0.68 -12.29 7.12
N LEU A 7 -0.54 -11.66 5.96
CA LEU A 7 -0.39 -12.40 4.73
C LEU A 7 0.89 -13.23 4.79
N ASP A 8 0.98 -14.22 3.92
CA ASP A 8 2.19 -15.05 3.85
C ASP A 8 3.41 -14.21 3.43
N ALA A 9 4.58 -14.70 3.77
CA ALA A 9 5.82 -13.97 3.52
C ALA A 9 6.05 -13.65 2.03
N PRO A 10 5.79 -14.56 1.08
CA PRO A 10 5.91 -14.21 -0.33
C PRO A 10 4.98 -13.08 -0.77
N SER A 11 3.75 -13.03 -0.26
CA SER A 11 2.81 -11.96 -0.59
C SER A 11 3.28 -10.63 -0.01
N VAL A 12 3.76 -10.63 1.24
CA VAL A 12 4.30 -9.41 1.85
C VAL A 12 5.51 -8.92 1.05
N ALA A 13 6.38 -9.82 0.63
CA ALA A 13 7.55 -9.46 -0.17
C ALA A 13 7.13 -8.84 -1.51
N ARG A 14 6.10 -9.37 -2.15
CA ARG A 14 5.58 -8.78 -3.40
C ARG A 14 5.02 -7.39 -3.16
N ALA A 15 4.29 -7.18 -2.07
CA ALA A 15 3.76 -5.87 -1.73
C ALA A 15 4.88 -4.86 -1.51
N CYS A 16 5.92 -5.24 -0.76
CA CYS A 16 7.07 -4.37 -0.53
C CYS A 16 7.80 -4.04 -1.83
N ALA A 17 7.96 -5.01 -2.72
CA ALA A 17 8.61 -4.78 -4.02
C ALA A 17 7.82 -3.77 -4.86
N VAL A 18 6.48 -3.87 -4.86
CA VAL A 18 5.64 -2.91 -5.55
C VAL A 18 5.83 -1.51 -4.97
N LEU A 19 5.74 -1.38 -3.65
CA LEU A 19 5.87 -0.08 -2.99
C LEU A 19 7.26 0.52 -3.21
N ASP A 20 8.30 -0.30 -3.13
CA ASP A 20 9.67 0.15 -3.34
C ASP A 20 9.87 0.71 -4.75
N GLY A 21 9.14 0.20 -5.72
CA GLY A 21 9.19 0.71 -7.09
C GLY A 21 8.71 2.15 -7.24
N PHE A 22 7.97 2.68 -6.26
CA PHE A 22 7.51 4.06 -6.30
C PHE A 22 8.46 5.03 -5.60
N LEU A 23 9.43 4.53 -4.84
CA LEU A 23 10.32 5.39 -4.06
C LEU A 23 11.13 6.36 -4.93
N SER A 24 11.44 5.99 -6.16
CA SER A 24 12.18 6.85 -7.09
C SER A 24 11.44 8.12 -7.47
N ARG A 25 10.14 8.20 -7.17
CA ARG A 25 9.34 9.40 -7.46
C ARG A 25 9.40 10.45 -6.34
N GLY A 26 10.27 10.26 -5.35
CA GLY A 26 10.40 11.20 -4.24
C GLY A 26 9.31 11.06 -3.20
N VAL A 27 8.70 9.88 -3.10
CA VAL A 27 7.67 9.56 -2.12
C VAL A 27 8.18 8.48 -1.19
N ALA A 28 7.48 8.25 -0.09
CA ALA A 28 7.85 7.21 0.87
C ALA A 28 6.57 6.52 1.36
N TYR A 29 6.74 5.43 2.09
CA TYR A 29 5.60 4.77 2.72
C TYR A 29 5.98 4.34 4.13
N ARG A 30 4.97 4.15 4.96
CA ARG A 30 5.15 3.65 6.33
C ARG A 30 3.89 2.93 6.80
N ALA A 31 4.01 2.28 7.94
CA ALA A 31 2.87 1.64 8.60
C ALA A 31 2.16 0.63 7.70
N LEU A 32 2.94 -0.13 6.93
CA LEU A 32 2.40 -1.21 6.12
C LEU A 32 1.85 -2.28 7.05
N ARG A 33 0.58 -2.60 6.88
CA ARG A 33 -0.08 -3.65 7.65
C ARG A 33 -0.84 -4.57 6.70
N THR A 34 -0.73 -5.85 6.94
CA THR A 34 -1.45 -6.86 6.18
C THR A 34 -2.25 -7.73 7.11
N ARG A 35 -3.39 -8.18 6.64
CA ARG A 35 -4.26 -9.05 7.44
C ARG A 35 -5.00 -10.00 6.52
N ARG A 36 -5.11 -11.24 6.98
CA ARG A 36 -5.95 -12.23 6.33
C ARG A 36 -7.04 -12.64 7.32
N ALA A 37 -8.29 -12.56 6.87
CA ALA A 37 -9.44 -12.98 7.65
C ALA A 37 -10.29 -13.88 6.75
N GLY A 38 -10.28 -15.18 7.01
CA GLY A 38 -10.94 -16.15 6.15
C GLY A 38 -10.34 -16.11 4.74
N ARG A 39 -11.18 -15.82 3.75
CA ARG A 39 -10.75 -15.73 2.36
C ARG A 39 -10.33 -14.33 1.95
N SER A 40 -10.52 -13.36 2.82
CA SER A 40 -10.24 -11.97 2.52
C SER A 40 -8.82 -11.62 2.91
N SER A 41 -8.17 -10.84 2.05
CA SER A 41 -6.82 -10.34 2.27
C SER A 41 -6.86 -8.82 2.24
N PHE A 42 -6.23 -8.19 3.22
CA PHE A 42 -6.25 -6.75 3.39
C PHE A 42 -4.85 -6.21 3.53
N LEU A 43 -4.62 -5.05 2.95
CA LEU A 43 -3.38 -4.31 3.13
C LEU A 43 -3.72 -2.85 3.33
N GLN A 44 -3.10 -2.24 4.34
CA GLN A 44 -3.18 -0.79 4.50
C GLN A 44 -1.77 -0.23 4.61
N VAL A 45 -1.61 0.98 4.12
CA VAL A 45 -0.30 1.64 4.10
C VAL A 45 -0.51 3.16 4.06
N VAL A 46 0.41 3.86 4.69
CA VAL A 46 0.47 5.32 4.62
C VAL A 46 1.49 5.68 3.55
N VAL A 47 1.07 6.49 2.59
CA VAL A 47 1.92 6.99 1.51
C VAL A 47 2.24 8.45 1.79
N MET A 48 3.52 8.80 1.79
CA MET A 48 3.98 10.14 2.11
C MET A 48 4.52 10.80 0.86
N VAL A 49 4.04 12.00 0.58
CA VAL A 49 4.41 12.76 -0.62
C VAL A 49 4.90 14.14 -0.22
N PRO A 50 5.66 14.83 -1.11
CA PRO A 50 6.06 16.20 -0.82
C PRO A 50 4.84 17.06 -0.50
N GLY A 51 4.99 17.94 0.50
CA GLY A 51 3.86 18.72 1.01
C GLY A 51 3.29 19.71 0.01
N ASP A 52 4.01 20.01 -1.08
CA ASP A 52 3.55 20.92 -2.12
C ASP A 52 2.78 20.22 -3.25
N TRP A 53 2.59 18.91 -3.17
CA TRP A 53 1.74 18.21 -4.13
C TRP A 53 0.28 18.64 -3.94
N SER A 54 -0.45 18.72 -5.03
CA SER A 54 -1.89 18.94 -4.95
C SER A 54 -2.57 17.66 -4.47
N VAL A 55 -3.79 17.82 -3.95
CA VAL A 55 -4.62 16.67 -3.57
C VAL A 55 -4.82 15.76 -4.78
N MET A 56 -5.02 16.35 -5.96
CA MET A 56 -5.23 15.58 -7.19
C MET A 56 -4.00 14.73 -7.53
N GLU A 57 -2.80 15.31 -7.43
CA GLU A 57 -1.56 14.57 -7.66
C GLU A 57 -1.39 13.42 -6.68
N GLY A 58 -1.67 13.68 -5.41
CA GLY A 58 -1.59 12.64 -4.38
C GLY A 58 -2.57 11.50 -4.63
N HIS A 59 -3.80 11.82 -4.96
CA HIS A 59 -4.82 10.80 -5.25
C HIS A 59 -4.47 9.97 -6.48
N ALA A 60 -3.92 10.60 -7.51
CA ALA A 60 -3.50 9.88 -8.70
C ALA A 60 -2.41 8.85 -8.36
N LEU A 61 -1.48 9.22 -7.49
CA LEU A 61 -0.45 8.29 -7.03
C LEU A 61 -1.06 7.13 -6.24
N LEU A 62 -1.98 7.43 -5.34
CA LEU A 62 -2.65 6.36 -4.56
C LEU A 62 -3.36 5.37 -5.47
N ASP A 63 -4.04 5.86 -6.51
CA ASP A 63 -4.72 5.00 -7.47
C ASP A 63 -3.72 4.08 -8.18
N GLU A 64 -2.56 4.60 -8.58
CA GLU A 64 -1.53 3.78 -9.21
C GLU A 64 -1.01 2.72 -8.26
N ILE A 65 -0.74 3.09 -7.01
CA ILE A 65 -0.23 2.15 -6.01
C ILE A 65 -1.25 1.04 -5.74
N GLU A 66 -2.51 1.42 -5.52
CA GLU A 66 -3.57 0.45 -5.26
C GLU A 66 -3.73 -0.51 -6.42
N SER A 67 -3.74 0.01 -7.64
CA SER A 67 -3.86 -0.81 -8.83
C SER A 67 -2.69 -1.79 -8.97
N ALA A 68 -1.47 -1.32 -8.71
CA ALA A 68 -0.28 -2.17 -8.79
C ALA A 68 -0.29 -3.27 -7.73
N LEU A 69 -0.72 -2.94 -6.51
CA LEU A 69 -0.83 -3.94 -5.43
C LEU A 69 -1.89 -4.98 -5.74
N GLU A 70 -3.03 -4.56 -6.27
CA GLU A 70 -4.13 -5.47 -6.62
C GLU A 70 -3.72 -6.43 -7.74
N LYS A 71 -2.93 -5.96 -8.69
CA LYS A 71 -2.41 -6.82 -9.75
C LYS A 71 -1.38 -7.81 -9.23
N ALA A 72 -0.53 -7.37 -8.31
CA ALA A 72 0.51 -8.23 -7.75
C ALA A 72 -0.05 -9.30 -6.82
N ILE A 73 -1.14 -9.00 -6.13
CA ILE A 73 -1.77 -9.90 -5.17
C ILE A 73 -3.27 -9.93 -5.48
N PRO A 74 -3.70 -10.83 -6.37
CA PRO A 74 -5.12 -10.90 -6.74
C PRO A 74 -6.01 -11.12 -5.53
N GLY A 75 -7.13 -10.39 -5.47
CA GLY A 75 -8.07 -10.48 -4.37
C GLY A 75 -7.73 -9.62 -3.17
N LEU A 76 -6.62 -8.89 -3.23
CA LEU A 76 -6.23 -7.99 -2.14
C LEU A 76 -7.14 -6.77 -2.08
N GLU A 77 -7.60 -6.44 -0.88
CA GLU A 77 -8.30 -5.19 -0.61
C GLU A 77 -7.30 -4.21 -0.03
N VAL A 78 -7.09 -3.09 -0.72
CA VAL A 78 -6.07 -2.11 -0.37
C VAL A 78 -6.73 -0.86 0.19
N SER A 79 -6.18 -0.37 1.30
CA SER A 79 -6.57 0.90 1.91
C SER A 79 -5.32 1.75 2.05
N THR A 80 -5.34 2.95 1.50
CA THR A 80 -4.20 3.87 1.54
C THR A 80 -4.57 5.15 2.27
N HIS A 81 -3.59 5.74 2.91
CA HIS A 81 -3.70 7.07 3.50
C HIS A 81 -2.59 7.94 2.93
N LEU A 82 -2.89 9.19 2.69
CA LEU A 82 -1.94 10.15 2.12
C LEU A 82 -1.51 11.13 3.20
N GLU A 83 -0.21 11.29 3.37
CA GLU A 83 0.36 12.25 4.32
C GLU A 83 1.51 13.01 3.67
N PRO A 84 1.81 14.23 4.14
CA PRO A 84 3.00 14.92 3.65
C PRO A 84 4.25 14.31 4.27
N LEU A 85 5.35 14.35 3.52
CA LEU A 85 6.66 14.03 4.05
C LEU A 85 7.02 15.03 5.16
N PRO A 86 7.72 14.58 6.24
CA PRO A 86 8.17 15.48 7.30
C PRO A 86 9.19 16.48 6.83
#